data_2e0b9a62272727cda146f3cc626b34d2
#
_entry.id   2e0b9a62272727cda146f3cc626b34d2
#
_cell.length_a   1.000
_cell.length_b   1.000
_cell.length_c   1.000
_cell.angle_alpha   90.00
_cell.angle_beta   90.00
_cell.angle_gamma   90.00
#
_symmetry.space_group_name_H-M   'P 1'
#
loop_
_entity.id
_entity.type
_entity.pdbx_description
1 polymer ?
#
loop_
_entity_poly.entity_id
_entity_poly.type
_entity_poly.pdbx_seq_one_letter_code
_entity_poly.pdbx_strand_id
1 'polypeptide(L)'
;MANRNTMDLDCSRADVTNIPFELMRKIRASYYLMGSMLGRFGRASISMPGGCNFGVRPIDQHIKGLEAMGAKISIENGIVTAVVGEKGLHGANIYLDVVSVGATINIMLAAVLAEGLTVIENAAREPHIVDVANFLNSMGADIMGAGTNIIKIRGVKSLKGGSYSIIPDQIEAGTYMAAVAAAGGSILIKNVIPKHLECITAKLTEAGVQVQEFDDSV
;
A
#
# COMPACT_ATOMS: atom_id res chain seq x y z
N MET A 1 12.34 27.17 7.18
CA MET A 1 10.87 27.04 6.97
C MET A 1 10.66 25.67 6.36
N ALA A 2 9.91 24.79 7.02
CA ALA A 2 9.56 23.52 6.41
C ALA A 2 8.76 23.78 5.13
N ASN A 3 9.18 23.21 4.02
CA ASN A 3 8.46 23.28 2.76
C ASN A 3 7.09 22.60 2.99
N ARG A 4 5.99 23.22 2.56
CA ARG A 4 4.63 22.66 2.72
C ARG A 4 4.45 21.26 2.13
N ASN A 5 5.36 20.86 1.23
CA ASN A 5 5.31 19.59 0.50
C ASN A 5 6.33 18.57 1.03
N THR A 6 6.96 18.81 2.18
CA THR A 6 7.96 17.91 2.76
C THR A 6 7.57 17.56 4.19
N MET A 7 7.66 16.29 4.53
CA MET A 7 7.41 15.78 5.87
C MET A 7 8.63 14.99 6.35
N ASP A 8 9.15 15.33 7.51
CA ASP A 8 10.21 14.58 8.19
C ASP A 8 9.57 13.61 9.19
N LEU A 9 9.90 12.33 9.07
CA LEU A 9 9.37 11.26 9.92
C LEU A 9 10.52 10.62 10.71
N ASP A 10 10.48 10.74 12.04
CA ASP A 10 11.34 10.01 12.95
C ASP A 10 10.58 8.85 13.60
N CYS A 11 10.87 7.63 13.13
CA CYS A 11 10.29 6.40 13.66
C CYS A 11 11.20 5.70 14.68
N SER A 12 12.25 6.34 15.21
CA SER A 12 13.19 5.72 16.15
C SER A 12 12.52 5.28 17.46
N ARG A 13 11.46 6.01 17.87
CA ARG A 13 10.68 5.75 19.08
C ARG A 13 9.31 5.10 18.80
N ALA A 14 9.08 4.62 17.58
CA ALA A 14 7.83 3.95 17.27
C ALA A 14 7.66 2.68 18.12
N ASP A 15 6.49 2.54 18.76
CA ASP A 15 6.13 1.44 19.62
C ASP A 15 4.75 0.88 19.19
N VAL A 16 4.64 -0.44 19.15
CA VAL A 16 3.39 -1.15 18.81
C VAL A 16 2.29 -1.03 19.86
N THR A 17 2.62 -0.60 21.08
CA THR A 17 1.69 -0.59 22.21
C THR A 17 0.90 0.71 22.35
N ASN A 18 1.25 1.75 21.59
CA ASN A 18 0.74 3.11 21.79
C ASN A 18 -0.05 3.69 20.61
N ILE A 19 -0.62 2.84 19.75
CA ILE A 19 -1.47 3.34 18.67
C ILE A 19 -2.88 3.55 19.18
N PRO A 20 -3.38 4.81 19.21
CA PRO A 20 -4.73 5.09 19.67
C PRO A 20 -5.77 4.42 18.76
N PHE A 21 -6.60 3.56 19.35
CA PHE A 21 -7.66 2.83 18.67
C PHE A 21 -8.58 3.73 17.84
N GLU A 22 -8.94 4.89 18.39
CA GLU A 22 -9.79 5.89 17.71
C GLU A 22 -9.15 6.46 16.45
N LEU A 23 -7.82 6.57 16.38
CA LEU A 23 -7.12 7.02 15.18
C LEU A 23 -7.10 5.92 14.12
N MET A 24 -6.87 4.68 14.51
CA MET A 24 -6.86 3.54 13.57
C MET A 24 -8.22 3.34 12.88
N ARG A 25 -9.32 3.58 13.57
CA ARG A 25 -10.67 3.48 13.00
C ARG A 25 -11.03 4.58 12.01
N LYS A 26 -10.37 5.73 12.08
CA LYS A 26 -10.67 6.88 11.20
C LYS A 26 -10.09 6.73 9.79
N ILE A 27 -9.02 5.99 9.64
CA ILE A 27 -8.28 5.88 8.38
C ILE A 27 -8.17 4.42 7.99
N ARG A 28 -8.69 4.07 6.80
CA ARG A 28 -8.58 2.70 6.31
C ARG A 28 -7.12 2.26 6.13
N ALA A 29 -6.23 3.17 5.73
CA ALA A 29 -4.80 2.88 5.59
C ALA A 29 -4.12 2.36 6.88
N SER A 30 -4.79 2.46 8.05
CA SER A 30 -4.28 1.91 9.31
C SER A 30 -3.95 0.41 9.25
N TYR A 31 -4.58 -0.35 8.35
CA TYR A 31 -4.26 -1.78 8.22
C TYR A 31 -2.86 -2.05 7.63
N TYR A 32 -2.23 -1.09 6.96
CA TYR A 32 -0.83 -1.23 6.52
C TYR A 32 0.16 -1.30 7.70
N LEU A 33 -0.26 -0.81 8.86
CA LEU A 33 0.52 -0.96 10.09
C LEU A 33 0.70 -2.43 10.48
N MET A 34 -0.22 -3.32 10.09
CA MET A 34 -0.11 -4.74 10.40
C MET A 34 1.16 -5.35 9.79
N GLY A 35 1.39 -5.19 8.48
CA GLY A 35 2.59 -5.72 7.82
C GLY A 35 3.88 -5.05 8.29
N SER A 36 3.89 -3.72 8.37
CA SER A 36 5.08 -2.98 8.78
C SER A 36 5.50 -3.26 10.23
N MET A 37 4.55 -3.33 11.16
CA MET A 37 4.81 -3.66 12.56
C MET A 37 5.21 -5.12 12.73
N LEU A 38 4.54 -6.03 12.02
CA LEU A 38 4.87 -7.44 12.09
C LEU A 38 6.29 -7.70 11.59
N GLY A 39 6.70 -7.08 10.47
CA GLY A 39 8.05 -7.16 9.96
C GLY A 39 9.10 -6.55 10.91
N ARG A 40 8.77 -5.41 11.54
CA ARG A 40 9.72 -4.69 12.40
C ARG A 40 9.80 -5.20 13.82
N PHE A 41 8.66 -5.55 14.43
CA PHE A 41 8.55 -5.84 15.87
C PHE A 41 8.10 -7.28 16.16
N GLY A 42 7.79 -8.07 15.14
CA GLY A 42 7.29 -9.44 15.28
C GLY A 42 5.86 -9.52 15.85
N ARG A 43 5.19 -8.38 16.03
CA ARG A 43 3.81 -8.31 16.50
C ARG A 43 3.12 -7.05 16.02
N ALA A 44 1.82 -7.14 15.82
CA ALA A 44 0.95 -6.02 15.50
C ALA A 44 -0.41 -6.21 16.16
N SER A 45 -1.03 -5.13 16.62
CA SER A 45 -2.41 -5.12 17.06
C SER A 45 -3.10 -3.90 16.46
N ILE A 46 -4.10 -4.15 15.61
CA ILE A 46 -4.83 -3.09 14.92
C ILE A 46 -6.33 -3.28 15.09
N SER A 47 -7.10 -2.19 15.10
CA SER A 47 -8.54 -2.31 14.98
C SER A 47 -8.93 -2.74 13.57
N MET A 48 -10.07 -3.41 13.44
CA MET A 48 -10.67 -3.63 12.12
C MET A 48 -10.74 -2.30 11.38
N PRO A 49 -10.30 -2.28 10.10
CA PRO A 49 -10.17 -1.03 9.36
C PRO A 49 -11.51 -0.31 9.24
N GLY A 50 -11.53 0.94 9.67
CA GLY A 50 -12.65 1.87 9.53
C GLY A 50 -12.53 2.75 8.28
N GLY A 51 -13.18 3.90 8.30
CA GLY A 51 -13.09 4.95 7.27
C GLY A 51 -14.15 4.82 6.18
N CYS A 52 -13.91 4.06 5.15
CA CYS A 52 -14.81 3.97 4.00
C CYS A 52 -16.00 3.03 4.25
N ASN A 53 -17.21 3.56 4.34
CA ASN A 53 -18.42 2.77 4.61
C ASN A 53 -19.22 2.51 3.31
N PHE A 54 -18.64 1.80 2.35
CA PHE A 54 -19.34 1.39 1.12
C PHE A 54 -19.18 -0.11 0.85
N GLY A 55 -19.64 -0.91 1.82
CA GLY A 55 -19.72 -2.37 1.71
C GLY A 55 -18.64 -3.13 2.48
N VAL A 56 -18.79 -4.46 2.44
CA VAL A 56 -17.86 -5.39 3.08
C VAL A 56 -16.52 -5.35 2.34
N ARG A 57 -15.46 -5.07 3.08
CA ARG A 57 -14.09 -5.05 2.55
C ARG A 57 -13.22 -5.96 3.39
N PRO A 58 -13.24 -7.27 3.08
CA PRO A 58 -12.55 -8.29 3.86
C PRO A 58 -11.03 -8.09 3.85
N ILE A 59 -10.38 -8.59 4.88
CA ILE A 59 -8.91 -8.61 5.03
C ILE A 59 -8.34 -10.03 4.95
N ASP A 60 -9.12 -10.96 4.42
CA ASP A 60 -8.79 -12.39 4.29
C ASP A 60 -7.48 -12.61 3.52
N GLN A 61 -7.26 -11.89 2.43
CA GLN A 61 -6.03 -12.00 1.63
C GLN A 61 -4.80 -11.46 2.38
N HIS A 62 -4.98 -10.45 3.27
CA HIS A 62 -3.91 -9.99 4.15
C HIS A 62 -3.54 -11.07 5.16
N ILE A 63 -4.55 -11.66 5.80
CA ILE A 63 -4.39 -12.74 6.79
C ILE A 63 -3.69 -13.92 6.13
N LYS A 64 -4.24 -14.43 5.01
CA LYS A 64 -3.69 -15.53 4.25
C LYS A 64 -2.18 -15.34 3.96
N GLY A 65 -1.81 -14.16 3.47
CA GLY A 65 -0.43 -13.87 3.12
C GLY A 65 0.50 -13.84 4.33
N LEU A 66 0.08 -13.19 5.41
CA LEU A 66 0.89 -13.09 6.63
C LEU A 66 0.99 -14.42 7.38
N GLU A 67 -0.07 -15.24 7.38
CA GLU A 67 -0.04 -16.61 7.95
C GLU A 67 0.88 -17.52 7.16
N ALA A 68 0.88 -17.43 5.83
CA ALA A 68 1.83 -18.17 4.98
C ALA A 68 3.29 -17.84 5.31
N MET A 69 3.57 -16.61 5.80
CA MET A 69 4.88 -16.17 6.26
C MET A 69 5.18 -16.53 7.72
N GLY A 70 4.29 -17.27 8.40
CA GLY A 70 4.50 -17.76 9.77
C GLY A 70 3.90 -16.89 10.87
N ALA A 71 3.10 -15.89 10.54
CA ALA A 71 2.33 -15.15 11.54
C ALA A 71 1.15 -15.98 12.06
N LYS A 72 0.80 -15.76 13.34
CA LYS A 72 -0.46 -16.24 13.94
C LYS A 72 -1.37 -15.04 14.12
N ILE A 73 -2.57 -15.14 13.57
CA ILE A 73 -3.53 -14.02 13.56
C ILE A 73 -4.80 -14.43 14.30
N SER A 74 -5.26 -13.58 15.21
CA SER A 74 -6.54 -13.70 15.89
C SER A 74 -7.35 -12.43 15.71
N ILE A 75 -8.68 -12.59 15.69
CA ILE A 75 -9.61 -11.46 15.62
C ILE A 75 -10.59 -11.58 16.79
N GLU A 76 -10.50 -10.64 17.72
CA GLU A 76 -11.32 -10.60 18.91
C GLU A 76 -11.83 -9.18 19.14
N ASN A 77 -13.14 -9.05 19.38
CA ASN A 77 -13.79 -7.75 19.67
C ASN A 77 -13.44 -6.62 18.67
N GLY A 78 -13.29 -6.96 17.37
CA GLY A 78 -12.93 -5.99 16.33
C GLY A 78 -11.46 -5.55 16.35
N ILE A 79 -10.61 -6.29 17.07
CA ILE A 79 -9.14 -6.11 17.06
C ILE A 79 -8.52 -7.30 16.34
N VAL A 80 -7.65 -7.02 15.39
CA VAL A 80 -6.81 -7.99 14.70
C VAL A 80 -5.46 -7.99 15.37
N THR A 81 -5.07 -9.10 15.96
CA THR A 81 -3.76 -9.31 16.58
C THR A 81 -2.96 -10.30 15.74
N ALA A 82 -1.77 -9.90 15.33
CA ALA A 82 -0.83 -10.72 14.61
C ALA A 82 0.47 -10.84 15.41
N VAL A 83 0.98 -12.05 15.58
CA VAL A 83 2.23 -12.33 16.28
C VAL A 83 3.07 -13.33 15.50
N VAL A 84 4.37 -13.17 15.56
CA VAL A 84 5.34 -14.07 14.94
C VAL A 84 5.92 -14.97 16.03
N GLY A 85 6.09 -16.26 15.72
CA GLY A 85 6.74 -17.20 16.62
C GLY A 85 8.27 -16.95 16.74
N GLU A 86 8.95 -17.79 17.51
CA GLU A 86 10.39 -17.69 17.77
C GLU A 86 11.27 -17.67 16.51
N LYS A 87 10.78 -18.28 15.42
CA LYS A 87 11.50 -18.36 14.13
C LYS A 87 11.43 -17.09 13.30
N GLY A 88 10.67 -16.07 13.74
CA GLY A 88 10.45 -14.87 12.95
C GLY A 88 9.56 -15.09 11.71
N LEU A 89 9.40 -14.05 10.90
CA LEU A 89 8.78 -14.17 9.58
C LEU A 89 9.74 -14.83 8.60
N HIS A 90 9.20 -15.67 7.74
CA HIS A 90 9.97 -16.35 6.68
C HIS A 90 9.33 -16.14 5.31
N GLY A 91 10.14 -16.29 4.26
CA GLY A 91 9.69 -16.23 2.89
C GLY A 91 8.69 -17.33 2.55
N ALA A 92 7.74 -17.04 1.70
CA ALA A 92 6.67 -17.94 1.28
C ALA A 92 6.24 -17.68 -0.18
N ASN A 93 5.67 -18.70 -0.82
CA ASN A 93 4.94 -18.53 -2.07
C ASN A 93 3.47 -18.27 -1.75
N ILE A 94 2.98 -17.09 -2.13
CA ILE A 94 1.64 -16.60 -1.77
C ILE A 94 0.88 -16.30 -3.04
N TYR A 95 -0.17 -17.08 -3.33
CA TYR A 95 -1.11 -16.79 -4.39
C TYR A 95 -2.33 -16.07 -3.80
N LEU A 96 -2.61 -14.84 -4.28
CA LEU A 96 -3.79 -14.08 -3.90
C LEU A 96 -4.99 -14.58 -4.73
N ASP A 97 -6.05 -15.03 -4.06
CA ASP A 97 -7.25 -15.56 -4.73
C ASP A 97 -7.97 -14.48 -5.52
N VAL A 98 -7.87 -13.25 -5.04
CA VAL A 98 -8.31 -12.04 -5.74
C VAL A 98 -7.20 -10.99 -5.72
N VAL A 99 -7.08 -10.22 -6.80
CA VAL A 99 -6.14 -9.09 -6.83
C VAL A 99 -6.51 -8.09 -5.73
N SER A 100 -5.59 -7.83 -4.82
CA SER A 100 -5.79 -6.94 -3.69
C SER A 100 -4.58 -6.02 -3.49
N VAL A 101 -4.80 -4.74 -3.74
CA VAL A 101 -3.79 -3.69 -3.48
C VAL A 101 -3.33 -3.73 -2.02
N GLY A 102 -4.30 -3.75 -1.11
CA GLY A 102 -4.02 -3.74 0.33
C GLY A 102 -3.20 -4.94 0.79
N ALA A 103 -3.59 -6.15 0.36
CA ALA A 103 -2.86 -7.37 0.70
C ALA A 103 -1.45 -7.36 0.10
N THR A 104 -1.31 -6.97 -1.18
CA THR A 104 -0.01 -6.88 -1.85
C THR A 104 0.95 -5.98 -1.07
N ILE A 105 0.54 -4.75 -0.71
CA ILE A 105 1.37 -3.81 0.06
C ILE A 105 1.68 -4.37 1.45
N ASN A 106 0.68 -4.91 2.14
CA ASN A 106 0.85 -5.38 3.52
C ASN A 106 1.83 -6.56 3.61
N ILE A 107 1.71 -7.51 2.68
CA ILE A 107 2.64 -8.63 2.55
C ILE A 107 4.03 -8.12 2.19
N MET A 108 4.13 -7.17 1.24
CA MET A 108 5.41 -6.56 0.86
C MET A 108 6.11 -5.91 2.05
N LEU A 109 5.38 -5.10 2.86
CA LEU A 109 5.92 -4.45 4.06
C LEU A 109 6.43 -5.45 5.11
N ALA A 110 5.78 -6.59 5.25
CA ALA A 110 6.23 -7.65 6.15
C ALA A 110 7.43 -8.43 5.57
N ALA A 111 7.41 -8.72 4.27
CA ALA A 111 8.37 -9.57 3.59
C ALA A 111 9.78 -8.95 3.49
N VAL A 112 9.90 -7.63 3.46
CA VAL A 112 11.22 -6.97 3.33
C VAL A 112 12.18 -7.27 4.46
N LEU A 113 11.66 -7.66 5.64
CA LEU A 113 12.47 -8.06 6.80
C LEU A 113 12.33 -9.55 7.16
N ALA A 114 11.61 -10.34 6.37
CA ALA A 114 11.43 -11.77 6.58
C ALA A 114 12.68 -12.55 6.11
N GLU A 115 12.97 -13.70 6.72
CA GLU A 115 14.07 -14.55 6.28
C GLU A 115 13.74 -15.28 4.98
N GLY A 116 14.55 -15.15 3.95
CA GLY A 116 14.42 -15.89 2.68
C GLY A 116 13.71 -15.11 1.59
N LEU A 117 13.04 -15.82 0.68
CA LEU A 117 12.39 -15.28 -0.50
C LEU A 117 10.86 -15.40 -0.38
N THR A 118 10.16 -14.30 -0.50
CA THR A 118 8.71 -14.26 -0.66
C THR A 118 8.36 -14.01 -2.11
N VAL A 119 7.41 -14.78 -2.64
CA VAL A 119 6.85 -14.58 -3.97
C VAL A 119 5.36 -14.34 -3.82
N ILE A 120 4.89 -13.19 -4.29
CA ILE A 120 3.47 -12.87 -4.35
C ILE A 120 3.00 -13.06 -5.77
N GLU A 121 2.08 -13.99 -5.99
CA GLU A 121 1.44 -14.26 -7.28
C GLU A 121 0.03 -13.69 -7.29
N ASN A 122 -0.45 -13.29 -8.47
CA ASN A 122 -1.69 -12.54 -8.67
C ASN A 122 -1.68 -11.20 -7.89
N ALA A 123 -0.50 -10.59 -7.80
CA ALA A 123 -0.29 -9.31 -7.12
C ALA A 123 -0.99 -8.16 -7.84
N ALA A 124 -1.34 -7.13 -7.09
CA ALA A 124 -1.82 -5.86 -7.62
C ALA A 124 -0.69 -5.15 -8.40
N ARG A 125 -1.05 -4.37 -9.42
CA ARG A 125 -0.10 -3.77 -10.39
C ARG A 125 -0.17 -2.25 -10.46
N GLU A 126 -1.02 -1.64 -9.67
CA GLU A 126 -1.27 -0.20 -9.65
C GLU A 126 0.01 0.59 -9.40
N PRO A 127 0.13 1.81 -9.94
CA PRO A 127 1.34 2.64 -9.85
C PRO A 127 1.90 2.81 -8.43
N HIS A 128 1.03 2.92 -7.43
CA HIS A 128 1.46 3.06 -6.03
C HIS A 128 2.04 1.77 -5.43
N ILE A 129 1.80 0.58 -6.03
CA ILE A 129 2.52 -0.65 -5.68
C ILE A 129 3.99 -0.52 -6.10
N VAL A 130 4.21 -0.01 -7.31
CA VAL A 130 5.56 0.24 -7.83
C VAL A 130 6.26 1.30 -6.99
N ASP A 131 5.56 2.36 -6.62
CA ASP A 131 6.09 3.44 -5.79
C ASP A 131 6.53 2.96 -4.40
N VAL A 132 5.69 2.14 -3.73
CA VAL A 132 6.06 1.51 -2.44
C VAL A 132 7.29 0.61 -2.59
N ALA A 133 7.38 -0.18 -3.67
CA ALA A 133 8.55 -1.03 -3.93
C ALA A 133 9.81 -0.19 -4.15
N ASN A 134 9.72 0.89 -4.94
CA ASN A 134 10.83 1.82 -5.17
C ASN A 134 11.26 2.52 -3.89
N PHE A 135 10.31 2.96 -3.07
CA PHE A 135 10.59 3.55 -1.75
C PHE A 135 11.36 2.55 -0.87
N LEU A 136 10.86 1.33 -0.72
CA LEU A 136 11.51 0.29 0.08
C LEU A 136 12.90 -0.08 -0.48
N ASN A 137 13.05 -0.19 -1.80
CA ASN A 137 14.34 -0.44 -2.44
C ASN A 137 15.33 0.72 -2.22
N SER A 138 14.86 1.97 -2.20
CA SER A 138 15.71 3.12 -1.86
C SER A 138 16.23 3.05 -0.41
N MET A 139 15.51 2.37 0.47
CA MET A 139 15.91 2.09 1.85
C MET A 139 16.77 0.84 2.00
N GLY A 140 17.04 0.11 0.91
CA GLY A 140 17.88 -1.08 0.89
C GLY A 140 17.15 -2.42 0.87
N ALA A 141 15.86 -2.44 0.56
CA ALA A 141 15.13 -3.67 0.29
C ALA A 141 15.55 -4.30 -1.06
N ASP A 142 15.18 -5.55 -1.29
CA ASP A 142 15.40 -6.28 -2.55
C ASP A 142 14.03 -6.77 -3.07
N ILE A 143 13.35 -5.90 -3.83
CA ILE A 143 12.03 -6.14 -4.40
C ILE A 143 12.11 -6.04 -5.91
N MET A 144 11.62 -7.07 -6.60
CA MET A 144 11.55 -7.16 -8.05
C MET A 144 10.15 -7.52 -8.52
N GLY A 145 9.78 -7.07 -9.73
CA GLY A 145 8.52 -7.43 -10.37
C GLY A 145 7.31 -6.57 -9.95
N ALA A 146 7.49 -5.53 -9.14
CA ALA A 146 6.43 -4.58 -8.86
C ALA A 146 5.87 -3.98 -10.17
N GLY A 147 4.54 -3.87 -10.28
CA GLY A 147 3.86 -3.50 -11.54
C GLY A 147 3.52 -4.70 -12.43
N THR A 148 3.94 -5.90 -12.08
CA THR A 148 3.52 -7.16 -12.72
C THR A 148 2.64 -7.98 -11.77
N ASN A 149 2.11 -9.09 -12.26
CA ASN A 149 1.31 -10.00 -11.43
C ASN A 149 2.16 -10.89 -10.49
N ILE A 150 3.49 -10.82 -10.57
CA ILE A 150 4.41 -11.58 -9.71
C ILE A 150 5.43 -10.64 -9.11
N ILE A 151 5.45 -10.54 -7.79
CA ILE A 151 6.42 -9.74 -7.04
C ILE A 151 7.29 -10.69 -6.22
N LYS A 152 8.60 -10.51 -6.32
CA LYS A 152 9.61 -11.28 -5.57
C LYS A 152 10.32 -10.37 -4.59
N ILE A 153 10.38 -10.77 -3.33
CA ILE A 153 10.96 -9.98 -2.25
C ILE A 153 11.95 -10.87 -1.50
N ARG A 154 13.22 -10.51 -1.56
CA ARG A 154 14.25 -11.14 -0.73
C ARG A 154 14.41 -10.32 0.54
N GLY A 155 14.15 -10.93 1.67
CA GLY A 155 14.27 -10.25 2.96
C GLY A 155 15.69 -9.79 3.26
N VAL A 156 15.79 -8.63 3.88
CA VAL A 156 17.06 -8.01 4.29
C VAL A 156 17.14 -7.86 5.80
N LYS A 157 18.34 -7.77 6.35
CA LYS A 157 18.54 -7.67 7.81
C LYS A 157 18.07 -6.34 8.39
N SER A 158 18.12 -5.26 7.61
CA SER A 158 17.70 -3.92 8.04
C SER A 158 17.47 -3.01 6.86
N LEU A 159 16.60 -2.03 7.05
CA LEU A 159 16.39 -0.92 6.13
C LEU A 159 17.07 0.34 6.69
N LYS A 160 17.43 1.25 5.79
CA LYS A 160 18.05 2.55 6.12
C LYS A 160 17.02 3.66 5.96
N GLY A 161 17.18 4.74 6.69
CA GLY A 161 16.45 5.99 6.42
C GLY A 161 16.90 6.62 5.11
N GLY A 162 16.06 7.47 4.53
CA GLY A 162 16.35 8.16 3.29
C GLY A 162 15.35 9.26 2.99
N SER A 163 15.56 9.96 1.89
CA SER A 163 14.63 10.93 1.33
C SER A 163 14.00 10.32 0.08
N TYR A 164 12.69 10.50 -0.06
CA TYR A 164 11.93 9.95 -1.18
C TYR A 164 10.84 10.93 -1.62
N SER A 165 10.61 11.04 -2.91
CA SER A 165 9.49 11.81 -3.45
C SER A 165 8.43 10.83 -3.94
N ILE A 166 7.26 10.87 -3.30
CA ILE A 166 6.12 10.05 -3.71
C ILE A 166 5.54 10.53 -5.04
N ILE A 167 5.00 9.60 -5.80
CA ILE A 167 4.33 9.92 -7.07
C ILE A 167 3.03 10.71 -6.83
N PRO A 168 2.56 11.50 -7.84
CA PRO A 168 1.25 12.13 -7.78
C PRO A 168 0.11 11.13 -7.56
N ASP A 169 -0.89 11.53 -6.79
CA ASP A 169 -2.07 10.69 -6.50
C ASP A 169 -2.99 10.60 -7.71
N GLN A 170 -2.99 9.44 -8.38
CA GLN A 170 -3.87 9.15 -9.51
C GLN A 170 -5.35 9.13 -9.13
N ILE A 171 -5.67 8.81 -7.88
CA ILE A 171 -7.08 8.77 -7.41
C ILE A 171 -7.61 10.20 -7.26
N GLU A 172 -6.80 11.10 -6.70
CA GLU A 172 -7.13 12.52 -6.62
C GLU A 172 -7.32 13.12 -8.03
N ALA A 173 -6.35 12.91 -8.93
CA ALA A 173 -6.45 13.39 -10.31
C ALA A 173 -7.69 12.87 -11.03
N GLY A 174 -7.93 11.56 -10.97
CA GLY A 174 -9.11 10.93 -11.56
C GLY A 174 -10.43 11.42 -10.96
N THR A 175 -10.44 11.79 -9.69
CA THR A 175 -11.61 12.38 -9.04
C THR A 175 -11.96 13.75 -9.65
N TYR A 176 -10.95 14.61 -9.88
CA TYR A 176 -11.17 15.89 -10.56
C TYR A 176 -11.60 15.72 -12.01
N MET A 177 -11.02 14.74 -12.74
CA MET A 177 -11.48 14.40 -14.10
C MET A 177 -12.96 13.99 -14.10
N ALA A 178 -13.37 13.12 -13.17
CA ALA A 178 -14.76 12.70 -13.04
C ALA A 178 -15.69 13.86 -12.64
N ALA A 179 -15.22 14.79 -11.81
CA ALA A 179 -15.98 15.98 -11.40
C ALA A 179 -16.32 16.86 -12.61
N VAL A 180 -15.36 17.07 -13.53
CA VAL A 180 -15.62 17.83 -14.78
C VAL A 180 -16.60 17.08 -15.68
N ALA A 181 -16.49 15.77 -15.80
CA ALA A 181 -17.44 14.96 -16.57
C ALA A 181 -18.87 15.10 -16.04
N ALA A 182 -19.03 15.21 -14.71
CA ALA A 182 -20.34 15.35 -14.07
C ALA A 182 -20.90 16.78 -14.10
N ALA A 183 -20.04 17.79 -13.91
CA ALA A 183 -20.46 19.19 -13.76
C ALA A 183 -20.37 20.00 -15.08
N GLY A 184 -19.67 19.49 -16.07
CA GLY A 184 -19.31 20.23 -17.28
C GLY A 184 -18.16 21.21 -17.02
N GLY A 185 -17.73 21.88 -18.09
CA GLY A 185 -16.63 22.83 -18.05
C GLY A 185 -15.32 22.24 -18.57
N SER A 186 -14.20 22.87 -18.19
CA SER A 186 -12.85 22.46 -18.57
C SER A 186 -11.88 22.69 -17.42
N ILE A 187 -10.94 21.78 -17.24
CA ILE A 187 -9.90 21.86 -16.20
C ILE A 187 -8.55 21.43 -16.78
N LEU A 188 -7.48 21.98 -16.29
CA LEU A 188 -6.12 21.51 -16.51
C LEU A 188 -5.55 21.01 -15.18
N ILE A 189 -5.31 19.70 -15.07
CA ILE A 189 -4.74 19.07 -13.90
C ILE A 189 -3.23 18.91 -14.15
N LYS A 190 -2.41 19.55 -13.31
CA LYS A 190 -0.95 19.61 -13.43
C LYS A 190 -0.27 18.71 -12.42
N ASN A 191 1.02 18.42 -12.66
CA ASN A 191 1.87 17.57 -11.82
C ASN A 191 1.25 16.18 -11.65
N VAL A 192 0.81 15.58 -12.73
CA VAL A 192 0.30 14.21 -12.80
C VAL A 192 1.15 13.39 -13.75
N ILE A 193 1.02 12.09 -13.69
CA ILE A 193 1.63 11.17 -14.65
C ILE A 193 0.47 10.63 -15.51
N PRO A 194 0.27 11.12 -16.73
CA PRO A 194 -0.89 10.76 -17.57
C PRO A 194 -1.03 9.26 -17.77
N LYS A 195 0.10 8.56 -17.90
CA LYS A 195 0.13 7.09 -18.01
C LYS A 195 -0.55 6.37 -16.82
N HIS A 196 -0.58 6.97 -15.64
CA HIS A 196 -1.28 6.41 -14.48
C HIS A 196 -2.79 6.60 -14.54
N LEU A 197 -3.28 7.45 -15.46
CA LEU A 197 -4.67 7.81 -15.65
C LEU A 197 -5.30 7.11 -16.86
N GLU A 198 -4.54 6.32 -17.65
CA GLU A 198 -4.99 5.72 -18.91
C GLU A 198 -6.36 5.03 -18.82
N CYS A 199 -6.59 4.25 -17.74
CA CYS A 199 -7.86 3.55 -17.54
C CYS A 199 -9.03 4.53 -17.33
N ILE A 200 -8.79 5.63 -16.62
CA ILE A 200 -9.79 6.68 -16.34
C ILE A 200 -10.05 7.49 -17.61
N THR A 201 -8.97 7.93 -18.27
CA THR A 201 -9.02 8.64 -19.56
C THR A 201 -9.83 7.87 -20.58
N ALA A 202 -9.53 6.57 -20.75
CA ALA A 202 -10.26 5.72 -21.69
C ALA A 202 -11.77 5.68 -21.40
N LYS A 203 -12.17 5.50 -20.13
CA LYS A 203 -13.59 5.43 -19.76
C LYS A 203 -14.30 6.78 -19.86
N LEU A 204 -13.64 7.88 -19.56
CA LEU A 204 -14.20 9.21 -19.74
C LEU A 204 -14.36 9.54 -21.23
N THR A 205 -13.40 9.17 -22.06
CA THR A 205 -13.47 9.34 -23.52
C THR A 205 -14.60 8.50 -24.11
N GLU A 206 -14.78 7.24 -23.70
CA GLU A 206 -15.94 6.41 -24.09
C GLU A 206 -17.27 7.06 -23.69
N ALA A 207 -17.30 7.79 -22.56
CA ALA A 207 -18.47 8.54 -22.10
C ALA A 207 -18.69 9.89 -22.86
N GLY A 208 -17.79 10.26 -23.77
CA GLY A 208 -17.90 11.48 -24.59
C GLY A 208 -17.15 12.68 -24.02
N VAL A 209 -16.34 12.52 -22.96
CA VAL A 209 -15.50 13.59 -22.44
C VAL A 209 -14.26 13.76 -23.34
N GLN A 210 -13.93 15.00 -23.69
CA GLN A 210 -12.70 15.30 -24.40
C GLN A 210 -11.55 15.36 -23.39
N VAL A 211 -10.57 14.47 -23.54
CA VAL A 211 -9.38 14.43 -22.69
C VAL A 211 -8.15 14.66 -23.57
N GLN A 212 -7.29 15.59 -23.15
CA GLN A 212 -6.01 15.88 -23.80
C GLN A 212 -4.89 15.64 -22.80
N GLU A 213 -3.92 14.81 -23.16
CA GLU A 213 -2.75 14.47 -22.34
C GLU A 213 -1.54 15.28 -22.80
N PHE A 214 -0.74 15.72 -21.85
CA PHE A 214 0.55 16.39 -22.03
C PHE A 214 1.61 15.62 -21.22
N ASP A 215 2.86 16.11 -21.15
CA ASP A 215 3.93 15.38 -20.50
C ASP A 215 3.69 15.17 -18.99
N ASP A 216 3.16 16.20 -18.29
CA ASP A 216 2.94 16.22 -16.83
C ASP A 216 1.55 16.72 -16.42
N SER A 217 0.62 16.74 -17.36
CA SER A 217 -0.72 17.29 -17.13
C SER A 217 -1.77 16.64 -18.05
N VAL A 218 -3.01 16.78 -17.66
CA VAL A 218 -4.17 16.31 -18.41
C VAL A 218 -5.30 17.33 -18.30
#